data_d3158f090cdbb02c5e73e0f5aa8cd1ba
#
_entry.id   d3158f090cdbb02c5e73e0f5aa8cd1ba
#
_cell.length_a   1.000
_cell.length_b   1.000
_cell.length_c   1.000
_cell.angle_alpha   90.00
_cell.angle_beta   90.00
_cell.angle_gamma   90.00
#
_symmetry.space_group_name_H-M   'P 1'
#
loop_
_entity.id
_entity.type
_entity.pdbx_description
1 polymer ?
#
loop_
_entity_poly.entity_id
_entity_poly.type
_entity_poly.pdbx_seq_one_letter_code
_entity_poly.pdbx_strand_id
1 'polypeptide(L)'
;MIWSPNPLTQSKRVRAAGTILRPAFFMGMAPAPTYPVRSAEPILYHIALGSNLGNRLAHLQGAIDELDTEPGCRVVGISSVWETEAHVKPGAPAQPDYLNALMVCRSALAPELMLRMLLHIEAHHGRDRSAKGLWLPRPLDLDIVLAGPLVVDTDQLTLPHPRLADRRFVLAPLAEIAADVEVPAPFHQPVGYLLDMCPDTSDIRRTSHSLQLPRSA
;
A
#
# COMPACT_ATOMS: atom_id res chain seq x y z
N MET A 1 1.97 -50.40 -35.66
CA MET A 1 3.38 -50.31 -36.06
C MET A 1 4.07 -49.56 -34.95
N ILE A 2 4.52 -50.23 -33.87
CA ILE A 2 5.84 -50.86 -33.75
C ILE A 2 6.94 -49.82 -34.07
N TRP A 3 7.58 -49.25 -33.03
CA TRP A 3 8.98 -49.43 -32.73
C TRP A 3 9.36 -48.81 -31.36
N SER A 4 9.89 -49.69 -30.53
CA SER A 4 10.75 -49.53 -29.35
C SER A 4 11.97 -50.42 -29.61
N PRO A 5 13.04 -50.51 -28.83
CA PRO A 5 13.67 -49.67 -27.78
C PRO A 5 15.21 -49.73 -27.78
N ASN A 6 15.85 -48.98 -26.80
CA ASN A 6 17.00 -49.40 -25.93
C ASN A 6 18.41 -49.55 -26.50
N PRO A 7 19.49 -49.73 -25.68
CA PRO A 7 19.83 -49.21 -24.35
C PRO A 7 21.35 -48.83 -24.12
N LEU A 8 21.71 -48.44 -22.86
CA LEU A 8 22.99 -48.63 -22.16
C LEU A 8 24.22 -47.76 -22.54
N THR A 9 24.78 -47.02 -21.58
CA THR A 9 25.93 -47.44 -20.74
C THR A 9 26.32 -46.39 -19.69
N GLN A 10 26.33 -46.81 -18.47
CA GLN A 10 27.34 -46.81 -17.43
C GLN A 10 28.05 -45.50 -17.01
N SER A 11 27.73 -45.12 -15.73
CA SER A 11 28.63 -44.97 -14.59
C SER A 11 29.82 -44.01 -14.64
N LYS A 12 29.76 -43.00 -13.75
CA LYS A 12 30.81 -42.78 -12.74
C LYS A 12 30.31 -41.93 -11.57
N ARG A 13 30.47 -42.49 -10.36
CA ARG A 13 30.26 -41.82 -9.08
C ARG A 13 31.37 -40.81 -8.84
N VAL A 14 31.02 -39.59 -8.41
CA VAL A 14 31.91 -38.79 -7.56
C VAL A 14 31.03 -38.18 -6.44
N ARG A 15 31.41 -38.46 -5.20
CA ARG A 15 30.87 -37.84 -4.00
C ARG A 15 31.50 -36.47 -3.80
N ALA A 16 30.73 -35.43 -3.49
CA ALA A 16 31.15 -34.37 -2.57
C ALA A 16 29.97 -33.50 -2.14
N ALA A 17 29.83 -33.36 -0.83
CA ALA A 17 29.41 -32.23 -0.01
C ALA A 17 28.14 -31.44 -0.35
N GLY A 18 27.27 -31.50 0.61
CA GLY A 18 26.09 -30.73 0.94
C GLY A 18 25.96 -29.30 0.40
N THR A 19 24.92 -29.11 -0.40
CA THR A 19 24.32 -27.83 -0.58
C THR A 19 22.81 -28.08 -0.70
N ILE A 20 22.04 -27.51 0.20
CA ILE A 20 20.58 -27.56 0.22
C ILE A 20 20.08 -26.82 -1.01
N LEU A 21 19.61 -27.54 -2.02
CA LEU A 21 18.91 -27.01 -3.19
C LEU A 21 17.52 -26.52 -2.76
N ARG A 22 17.32 -25.23 -2.78
CA ARG A 22 15.98 -24.64 -2.85
C ARG A 22 15.36 -24.96 -4.22
N PRO A 23 14.08 -25.33 -4.31
CA PRO A 23 13.46 -25.62 -5.59
C PRO A 23 13.33 -24.34 -6.42
N ALA A 24 13.95 -24.34 -7.60
CA ALA A 24 13.75 -23.34 -8.63
C ALA A 24 12.37 -23.53 -9.28
N PHE A 25 11.44 -22.63 -8.94
CA PHE A 25 10.23 -22.41 -9.72
C PHE A 25 10.16 -20.93 -10.07
N PHE A 26 10.95 -20.52 -11.04
CA PHE A 26 10.80 -19.22 -11.70
C PHE A 26 11.14 -19.38 -13.19
N MET A 27 10.15 -19.84 -13.96
CA MET A 27 10.22 -19.77 -15.42
C MET A 27 9.32 -18.63 -15.91
N GLY A 28 9.92 -17.62 -16.54
CA GLY A 28 9.23 -16.76 -17.48
C GLY A 28 8.82 -15.36 -17.01
N MET A 29 9.58 -14.68 -16.13
CA MET A 29 9.46 -13.23 -16.01
C MET A 29 10.57 -12.54 -16.81
N ALA A 30 10.15 -11.64 -17.72
CA ALA A 30 11.07 -10.73 -18.39
C ALA A 30 11.91 -9.98 -17.35
N PRO A 31 13.19 -9.62 -17.65
CA PRO A 31 14.01 -8.87 -16.71
C PRO A 31 13.25 -7.59 -16.33
N ALA A 32 13.10 -7.36 -15.03
CA ALA A 32 12.48 -6.17 -14.51
C ALA A 32 13.20 -4.94 -15.08
N PRO A 33 12.47 -3.92 -15.56
CA PRO A 33 13.09 -2.71 -16.05
C PRO A 33 13.97 -2.11 -14.95
N THR A 34 15.22 -1.81 -15.28
CA THR A 34 16.16 -1.10 -14.42
C THR A 34 15.74 0.36 -14.33
N TYR A 35 14.86 0.67 -13.39
CA TYR A 35 14.58 2.04 -13.02
C TYR A 35 15.68 2.55 -12.06
N PRO A 36 15.99 3.86 -12.06
CA PRO A 36 16.81 4.44 -11.01
C PRO A 36 16.07 4.27 -9.68
N VAL A 37 16.57 3.34 -8.86
CA VAL A 37 15.79 2.65 -7.82
C VAL A 37 15.74 3.44 -6.52
N ARG A 38 16.49 4.54 -6.37
CA ARG A 38 16.56 5.29 -5.12
C ARG A 38 16.71 6.79 -5.37
N SER A 39 15.96 7.60 -4.63
CA SER A 39 16.27 9.01 -4.44
C SER A 39 17.54 9.13 -3.61
N ALA A 40 18.31 10.20 -3.82
CA ALA A 40 19.51 10.47 -2.99
C ALA A 40 19.12 10.70 -1.52
N GLU A 41 17.94 11.27 -1.29
CA GLU A 41 17.37 11.49 0.04
C GLU A 41 16.08 10.69 0.21
N PRO A 42 15.83 10.12 1.42
CA PRO A 42 14.59 9.42 1.69
C PRO A 42 13.37 10.33 1.60
N ILE A 43 12.32 9.85 0.95
CA ILE A 43 11.02 10.52 0.81
C ILE A 43 10.13 10.12 2.00
N LEU A 44 9.38 11.08 2.53
CA LEU A 44 8.30 10.81 3.47
C LEU A 44 7.00 10.59 2.70
N TYR A 45 6.54 9.36 2.68
CA TYR A 45 5.27 8.97 2.12
C TYR A 45 4.18 9.03 3.17
N HIS A 46 3.11 9.77 2.89
CA HIS A 46 1.88 9.71 3.68
C HIS A 46 0.94 8.76 2.96
N ILE A 47 0.58 7.66 3.61
CA ILE A 47 -0.17 6.56 3.02
C ILE A 47 -1.46 6.37 3.82
N ALA A 48 -2.59 6.51 3.15
CA ALA A 48 -3.89 6.22 3.73
C ALA A 48 -4.13 4.70 3.75
N LEU A 49 -4.68 4.22 4.85
CA LEU A 49 -5.10 2.83 5.04
C LEU A 49 -6.61 2.79 5.24
N GLY A 50 -7.27 1.86 4.58
CA GLY A 50 -8.70 1.63 4.73
C GLY A 50 -9.05 0.13 4.72
N SER A 51 -10.02 -0.27 5.53
CA SER A 51 -10.53 -1.65 5.55
C SER A 51 -12.01 -1.66 5.93
N ASN A 52 -12.85 -2.38 5.17
CA ASN A 52 -14.26 -2.59 5.51
C ASN A 52 -14.72 -4.04 5.38
N LEU A 53 -13.80 -5.00 5.30
CA LEU A 53 -14.11 -6.42 5.19
C LEU A 53 -13.21 -7.24 6.10
N GLY A 54 -13.77 -8.27 6.75
CA GLY A 54 -13.03 -9.18 7.61
C GLY A 54 -12.58 -8.54 8.93
N ASN A 55 -11.41 -8.94 9.42
CA ASN A 55 -10.81 -8.33 10.61
C ASN A 55 -10.10 -7.03 10.22
N ARG A 56 -10.90 -5.95 10.11
CA ARG A 56 -10.48 -4.63 9.64
C ARG A 56 -9.20 -4.13 10.33
N LEU A 57 -9.15 -4.21 11.68
CA LEU A 57 -8.00 -3.73 12.46
C LEU A 57 -6.74 -4.56 12.19
N ALA A 58 -6.88 -5.89 12.10
CA ALA A 58 -5.76 -6.77 11.78
C ALA A 58 -5.20 -6.52 10.37
N HIS A 59 -6.05 -6.19 9.39
CA HIS A 59 -5.59 -5.82 8.07
C HIS A 59 -4.79 -4.51 8.08
N LEU A 60 -5.24 -3.49 8.82
CA LEU A 60 -4.48 -2.24 8.95
C LEU A 60 -3.13 -2.46 9.64
N GLN A 61 -3.11 -3.21 10.76
CA GLN A 61 -1.85 -3.49 11.47
C GLN A 61 -0.90 -4.34 10.61
N GLY A 62 -1.41 -5.39 9.97
CA GLY A 62 -0.60 -6.25 9.10
C GLY A 62 0.06 -5.48 7.95
N ALA A 63 -0.65 -4.52 7.34
CA ALA A 63 -0.08 -3.67 6.29
C ALA A 63 1.08 -2.79 6.79
N ILE A 64 0.96 -2.26 8.02
CA ILE A 64 2.02 -1.46 8.66
C ILE A 64 3.25 -2.33 8.92
N ASP A 65 3.04 -3.52 9.51
CA ASP A 65 4.11 -4.44 9.85
C ASP A 65 4.82 -4.95 8.59
N GLU A 66 4.06 -5.32 7.55
CA GLU A 66 4.60 -5.79 6.29
C GLU A 66 5.43 -4.70 5.59
N LEU A 67 4.92 -3.46 5.51
CA LEU A 67 5.66 -2.36 4.89
C LEU A 67 6.96 -2.03 5.65
N ASP A 68 6.97 -2.08 6.99
CA ASP A 68 8.16 -1.79 7.79
C ASP A 68 9.25 -2.87 7.63
N THR A 69 8.88 -4.11 7.26
CA THR A 69 9.84 -5.19 6.98
C THR A 69 10.44 -5.12 5.58
N GLU A 70 9.88 -4.31 4.69
CA GLU A 70 10.37 -4.17 3.33
C GLU A 70 11.71 -3.42 3.26
N PRO A 71 12.69 -3.91 2.51
CA PRO A 71 14.01 -3.28 2.41
C PRO A 71 13.93 -1.82 1.94
N GLY A 72 14.41 -0.91 2.77
CA GLY A 72 14.44 0.51 2.47
C GLY A 72 13.15 1.26 2.79
N CYS A 73 12.21 0.61 3.48
CA CYS A 73 11.03 1.23 4.07
C CYS A 73 11.15 1.28 5.60
N ARG A 74 10.62 2.34 6.21
CA ARG A 74 10.52 2.51 7.64
C ARG A 74 9.25 3.27 7.99
N VAL A 75 8.33 2.65 8.70
CA VAL A 75 7.16 3.35 9.23
C VAL A 75 7.58 4.18 10.46
N VAL A 76 7.36 5.49 10.39
CA VAL A 76 7.83 6.45 11.38
C VAL A 76 6.71 7.20 12.09
N GLY A 77 5.47 7.03 11.66
CA GLY A 77 4.29 7.66 12.27
C GLY A 77 3.01 6.96 11.88
N ILE A 78 2.03 6.98 12.76
CA ILE A 78 0.69 6.42 12.55
C ILE A 78 -0.33 7.32 13.24
N SER A 79 -1.45 7.60 12.58
CA SER A 79 -2.58 8.31 13.18
C SER A 79 -3.41 7.39 14.09
N SER A 80 -4.38 7.97 14.77
CA SER A 80 -5.49 7.21 15.35
C SER A 80 -6.30 6.49 14.28
N VAL A 81 -7.12 5.53 14.72
CA VAL A 81 -8.06 4.81 13.85
C VAL A 81 -9.41 5.53 13.87
N TRP A 82 -9.92 5.82 12.69
CA TRP A 82 -11.21 6.49 12.47
C TRP A 82 -12.19 5.54 11.81
N GLU A 83 -13.44 5.57 12.21
CA GLU A 83 -14.51 4.82 11.58
C GLU A 83 -15.39 5.76 10.75
N THR A 84 -15.74 5.33 9.53
CA THR A 84 -16.49 6.14 8.57
C THR A 84 -17.45 5.27 7.79
N GLU A 85 -18.59 5.83 7.40
CA GLU A 85 -19.48 5.15 6.47
C GLU A 85 -18.80 4.90 5.12
N ALA A 86 -19.19 3.79 4.49
CA ALA A 86 -18.68 3.49 3.15
C ALA A 86 -19.29 4.42 2.12
N HIS A 87 -18.47 5.10 1.34
CA HIS A 87 -18.95 5.83 0.17
C HIS A 87 -19.41 4.84 -0.90
N VAL A 88 -20.70 4.74 -1.15
CA VAL A 88 -21.30 3.87 -2.16
C VAL A 88 -21.88 4.68 -3.31
N LYS A 89 -21.93 4.10 -4.51
CA LYS A 89 -22.63 4.73 -5.64
C LYS A 89 -24.14 4.77 -5.37
N PRO A 90 -24.86 5.80 -5.85
CA PRO A 90 -26.31 5.81 -5.76
C PRO A 90 -26.92 4.51 -6.31
N GLY A 91 -27.78 3.87 -5.50
CA GLY A 91 -28.43 2.59 -5.85
C GLY A 91 -27.58 1.34 -5.62
N ALA A 92 -26.33 1.46 -5.18
CA ALA A 92 -25.55 0.31 -4.75
C ALA A 92 -26.00 -0.18 -3.36
N PRO A 93 -25.82 -1.48 -3.05
CA PRO A 93 -26.09 -2.00 -1.70
C PRO A 93 -25.23 -1.29 -0.65
N ALA A 94 -25.78 -1.15 0.56
CA ALA A 94 -25.01 -0.66 1.71
C ALA A 94 -23.80 -1.58 1.95
N GLN A 95 -22.69 -0.98 2.38
CA GLN A 95 -21.46 -1.68 2.71
C GLN A 95 -21.13 -1.47 4.18
N PRO A 96 -20.33 -2.38 4.78
CA PRO A 96 -19.81 -2.16 6.12
C PRO A 96 -18.97 -0.88 6.21
N ASP A 97 -18.98 -0.24 7.38
CA ASP A 97 -18.15 0.92 7.67
C ASP A 97 -16.67 0.60 7.55
N TYR A 98 -15.91 1.59 7.12
CA TYR A 98 -14.47 1.53 7.07
C TYR A 98 -13.83 1.83 8.43
N LEU A 99 -12.75 1.13 8.73
CA LEU A 99 -11.70 1.67 9.59
C LEU A 99 -10.65 2.31 8.70
N ASN A 100 -10.35 3.58 8.98
CA ASN A 100 -9.34 4.36 8.27
C ASN A 100 -8.25 4.82 9.23
N ALA A 101 -7.03 4.88 8.73
CA ALA A 101 -5.88 5.45 9.42
C ALA A 101 -4.91 6.04 8.39
N LEU A 102 -3.87 6.70 8.87
CA LEU A 102 -2.78 7.15 8.04
C LEU A 102 -1.45 6.68 8.64
N MET A 103 -0.52 6.26 7.79
CA MET A 103 0.85 6.00 8.18
C MET A 103 1.83 6.90 7.43
N VAL A 104 2.95 7.22 8.08
CA VAL A 104 4.08 7.89 7.47
C VAL A 104 5.21 6.87 7.30
N CYS A 105 5.61 6.64 6.07
CA CYS A 105 6.74 5.77 5.75
C CYS A 105 7.88 6.60 5.15
N ARG A 106 9.08 6.45 5.71
CA ARG A 106 10.30 6.99 5.14
C ARG A 106 10.95 5.94 4.25
N SER A 107 11.15 6.27 2.96
CA SER A 107 11.74 5.34 2.00
C SER A 107 12.51 6.07 0.91
N ALA A 108 13.55 5.42 0.39
CA ALA A 108 14.28 5.86 -0.80
C ALA A 108 13.69 5.32 -2.11
N LEU A 109 12.62 4.56 -2.07
CA LEU A 109 11.93 4.05 -3.25
C LEU A 109 11.31 5.20 -4.06
N ALA A 110 11.37 5.12 -5.39
CA ALA A 110 10.61 6.00 -6.24
C ALA A 110 9.09 5.76 -6.05
N PRO A 111 8.22 6.79 -6.28
CA PRO A 111 6.78 6.68 -6.04
C PRO A 111 6.09 5.51 -6.74
N GLU A 112 6.49 5.18 -7.97
CA GLU A 112 5.92 4.06 -8.72
C GLU A 112 6.35 2.69 -8.14
N LEU A 113 7.51 2.61 -7.50
CA LEU A 113 7.95 1.41 -6.79
C LEU A 113 7.18 1.26 -5.48
N MET A 114 7.00 2.36 -4.74
CA MET A 114 6.15 2.37 -3.54
C MET A 114 4.73 1.94 -3.89
N LEU A 115 4.13 2.48 -4.96
CA LEU A 115 2.80 2.06 -5.41
C LEU A 115 2.73 0.55 -5.67
N ARG A 116 3.71 -0.02 -6.39
CA ARG A 116 3.73 -1.48 -6.66
C ARG A 116 3.84 -2.31 -5.39
N MET A 117 4.60 -1.85 -4.41
CA MET A 117 4.72 -2.50 -3.12
C MET A 117 3.40 -2.48 -2.37
N LEU A 118 2.71 -1.33 -2.30
CA LEU A 118 1.40 -1.23 -1.67
C LEU A 118 0.36 -2.13 -2.35
N LEU A 119 0.37 -2.20 -3.68
CA LEU A 119 -0.49 -3.11 -4.44
C LEU A 119 -0.21 -4.60 -4.13
N HIS A 120 1.06 -4.95 -3.87
CA HIS A 120 1.44 -6.29 -3.46
C HIS A 120 0.92 -6.62 -2.06
N ILE A 121 1.08 -5.71 -1.11
CA ILE A 121 0.55 -5.85 0.26
C ILE A 121 -0.97 -6.02 0.23
N GLU A 122 -1.71 -5.20 -0.53
CA GLU A 122 -3.16 -5.36 -0.68
C GLU A 122 -3.56 -6.74 -1.22
N ALA A 123 -2.85 -7.24 -2.23
CA ALA A 123 -3.10 -8.57 -2.79
C ALA A 123 -2.83 -9.68 -1.76
N HIS A 124 -1.79 -9.53 -0.93
CA HIS A 124 -1.45 -10.45 0.15
C HIS A 124 -2.56 -10.51 1.22
N HIS A 125 -3.20 -9.36 1.47
CA HIS A 125 -4.37 -9.26 2.37
C HIS A 125 -5.69 -9.72 1.71
N GLY A 126 -5.64 -10.26 0.48
CA GLY A 126 -6.80 -10.85 -0.20
C GLY A 126 -7.66 -9.85 -0.99
N ARG A 127 -7.12 -8.67 -1.34
CA ARG A 127 -7.83 -7.74 -2.21
C ARG A 127 -7.94 -8.28 -3.63
N ASP A 128 -9.17 -8.56 -4.07
CA ASP A 128 -9.46 -8.89 -5.45
C ASP A 128 -9.63 -7.61 -6.29
N ARG A 129 -8.80 -7.45 -7.32
CA ARG A 129 -8.85 -6.34 -8.28
C ARG A 129 -9.46 -6.73 -9.63
N SER A 130 -9.98 -7.95 -9.78
CA SER A 130 -10.60 -8.41 -11.03
C SER A 130 -11.87 -7.61 -11.38
N ALA A 131 -12.60 -7.14 -10.37
CA ALA A 131 -13.80 -6.32 -10.51
C ALA A 131 -13.48 -4.81 -10.57
N LYS A 132 -12.64 -4.39 -11.55
CA LYS A 132 -12.28 -2.98 -11.73
C LYS A 132 -13.52 -2.09 -11.90
N GLY A 133 -13.52 -0.95 -11.21
CA GLY A 133 -14.58 0.08 -11.32
C GLY A 133 -15.82 -0.18 -10.48
N LEU A 134 -15.92 -1.32 -9.80
CA LEU A 134 -16.91 -1.56 -8.77
C LEU A 134 -16.35 -1.15 -7.41
N TRP A 135 -17.14 -0.37 -6.67
CA TRP A 135 -16.81 -0.01 -5.29
C TRP A 135 -17.30 -1.14 -4.38
N LEU A 136 -16.49 -2.20 -4.29
CA LEU A 136 -16.80 -3.37 -3.47
C LEU A 136 -16.14 -3.26 -2.10
N PRO A 137 -16.71 -3.92 -1.07
CA PRO A 137 -16.02 -4.11 0.19
C PRO A 137 -14.65 -4.75 -0.02
N ARG A 138 -13.67 -4.30 0.76
CA ARG A 138 -12.28 -4.77 0.58
C ARG A 138 -11.58 -4.96 1.92
N PRO A 139 -10.75 -6.02 2.04
CA PRO A 139 -10.00 -6.26 3.28
C PRO A 139 -8.98 -5.17 3.53
N LEU A 140 -8.35 -4.61 2.50
CA LEU A 140 -7.34 -3.57 2.61
C LEU A 140 -7.34 -2.65 1.38
N ASP A 141 -7.17 -1.35 1.62
CA ASP A 141 -6.99 -0.29 0.62
C ASP A 141 -5.81 0.59 1.06
N LEU A 142 -4.80 0.75 0.20
CA LEU A 142 -3.61 1.54 0.48
C LEU A 142 -3.42 2.58 -0.63
N ASP A 143 -3.56 3.85 -0.29
CA ASP A 143 -3.39 4.96 -1.24
C ASP A 143 -2.21 5.86 -0.82
N ILE A 144 -1.26 6.13 -1.74
CA ILE A 144 -0.26 7.17 -1.51
C ILE A 144 -0.95 8.53 -1.60
N VAL A 145 -0.94 9.28 -0.50
CA VAL A 145 -1.58 10.60 -0.42
C VAL A 145 -0.60 11.70 -0.81
N LEU A 146 0.60 11.65 -0.23
CA LEU A 146 1.72 12.57 -0.47
C LEU A 146 3.04 11.80 -0.53
N ALA A 147 3.98 12.32 -1.30
CA ALA A 147 5.37 11.83 -1.34
C ALA A 147 6.33 13.02 -1.16
N GLY A 148 6.44 13.54 0.07
CA GLY A 148 7.16 14.78 0.34
C GLY A 148 6.68 15.92 -0.56
N PRO A 149 7.60 16.70 -1.18
CA PRO A 149 7.24 17.81 -2.07
C PRO A 149 6.98 17.37 -3.51
N LEU A 150 6.95 16.07 -3.81
CA LEU A 150 6.88 15.60 -5.19
C LEU A 150 5.49 15.79 -5.78
N VAL A 151 5.49 16.24 -7.03
CA VAL A 151 4.32 16.23 -7.91
C VAL A 151 4.57 15.18 -8.98
N VAL A 152 3.66 14.21 -9.09
CA VAL A 152 3.73 13.12 -10.06
C VAL A 152 2.43 13.12 -10.85
N ASP A 153 2.52 13.00 -12.16
CA ASP A 153 1.36 12.88 -13.05
C ASP A 153 1.67 11.88 -14.16
N THR A 154 1.30 10.62 -13.92
CA THR A 154 1.48 9.51 -14.86
C THR A 154 0.18 8.73 -14.99
N ASP A 155 0.08 7.86 -15.99
CA ASP A 155 -1.09 6.99 -16.18
C ASP A 155 -1.39 6.07 -14.97
N GLN A 156 -0.39 5.84 -14.12
CA GLN A 156 -0.49 4.92 -12.99
C GLN A 156 -0.60 5.62 -11.64
N LEU A 157 -0.07 6.84 -11.52
CA LEU A 157 0.05 7.54 -10.24
C LEU A 157 -0.03 9.05 -10.44
N THR A 158 -0.90 9.70 -9.68
CA THR A 158 -0.97 11.15 -9.55
C THR A 158 -0.75 11.54 -8.10
N LEU A 159 0.24 12.38 -7.83
CA LEU A 159 0.55 12.92 -6.50
C LEU A 159 0.71 14.44 -6.55
N PRO A 160 0.20 15.15 -5.54
CA PRO A 160 -0.66 14.70 -4.44
C PRO A 160 -1.89 13.95 -4.93
N HIS A 161 -2.46 13.08 -4.09
CA HIS A 161 -3.66 12.33 -4.48
C HIS A 161 -4.77 13.27 -4.97
N PRO A 162 -5.32 13.10 -6.19
CA PRO A 162 -6.16 14.13 -6.84
C PRO A 162 -7.46 14.44 -6.09
N ARG A 163 -7.95 13.52 -5.26
CA ARG A 163 -9.16 13.72 -4.44
C ARG A 163 -8.83 13.98 -2.97
N LEU A 164 -7.63 14.44 -2.65
CA LEU A 164 -7.22 14.67 -1.27
C LEU A 164 -8.15 15.68 -0.58
N ALA A 165 -8.41 16.83 -1.22
CA ALA A 165 -9.20 17.90 -0.62
C ALA A 165 -10.69 17.56 -0.44
N ASP A 166 -11.18 16.50 -1.10
CA ASP A 166 -12.59 16.09 -1.08
C ASP A 166 -12.87 14.91 -0.15
N ARG A 167 -11.85 14.45 0.62
CA ARG A 167 -11.96 13.24 1.43
C ARG A 167 -11.64 13.50 2.89
N ARG A 168 -12.66 13.80 3.67
CA ARG A 168 -12.52 14.05 5.10
C ARG A 168 -11.91 12.85 5.85
N PHE A 169 -12.27 11.62 5.44
CA PHE A 169 -11.76 10.39 6.05
C PHE A 169 -10.26 10.13 5.80
N VAL A 170 -9.65 10.87 4.86
CA VAL A 170 -8.19 10.90 4.64
C VAL A 170 -7.57 12.11 5.34
N LEU A 171 -8.21 13.29 5.22
CA LEU A 171 -7.67 14.54 5.76
C LEU A 171 -7.64 14.55 7.29
N ALA A 172 -8.67 14.01 7.96
CA ALA A 172 -8.71 14.03 9.43
C ALA A 172 -7.56 13.20 10.06
N PRO A 173 -7.31 11.93 9.69
CA PRO A 173 -6.15 11.20 10.18
C PRO A 173 -4.82 11.80 9.70
N LEU A 174 -4.77 12.42 8.52
CA LEU A 174 -3.57 13.10 8.03
C LEU A 174 -3.25 14.35 8.86
N ALA A 175 -4.24 15.19 9.13
CA ALA A 175 -4.04 16.41 9.95
C ALA A 175 -3.66 16.09 11.40
N GLU A 176 -4.03 14.92 11.92
CA GLU A 176 -3.64 14.49 13.28
C GLU A 176 -2.10 14.41 13.43
N ILE A 177 -1.38 14.07 12.37
CA ILE A 177 0.06 13.83 12.41
C ILE A 177 0.88 14.73 11.47
N ALA A 178 0.24 15.52 10.62
CA ALA A 178 0.89 16.31 9.58
C ALA A 178 0.13 17.61 9.24
N ALA A 179 -0.55 18.24 10.21
CA ALA A 179 -1.40 19.42 9.97
C ALA A 179 -0.66 20.56 9.26
N ASP A 180 0.60 20.80 9.62
CA ASP A 180 1.42 21.90 9.10
C ASP A 180 2.17 21.54 7.79
N VAL A 181 2.02 20.31 7.30
CA VAL A 181 2.67 19.90 6.05
C VAL A 181 2.02 20.62 4.88
N GLU A 182 2.85 21.34 4.13
CA GLU A 182 2.44 22.00 2.89
C GLU A 182 2.21 20.94 1.80
N VAL A 183 0.99 20.91 1.27
CA VAL A 183 0.65 20.04 0.14
C VAL A 183 1.09 20.74 -1.15
N PRO A 184 1.93 20.13 -2.01
CA PRO A 184 2.41 20.77 -3.22
C PRO A 184 1.30 21.01 -4.26
N ALA A 185 1.66 21.49 -5.43
CA ALA A 185 0.71 21.69 -6.52
C ALA A 185 -0.22 20.48 -6.73
N PRO A 186 -1.48 20.70 -7.05
CA PRO A 186 -2.15 21.96 -7.33
C PRO A 186 -2.70 22.68 -6.09
N PHE A 187 -2.55 22.12 -4.89
CA PHE A 187 -3.22 22.63 -3.69
C PHE A 187 -2.53 23.85 -3.08
N HIS A 188 -1.21 23.81 -2.88
CA HIS A 188 -0.41 24.88 -2.26
C HIS A 188 -0.99 25.39 -0.92
N GLN A 189 -1.41 24.46 -0.08
CA GLN A 189 -2.04 24.73 1.21
C GLN A 189 -1.57 23.71 2.27
N PRO A 190 -1.52 24.08 3.54
CA PRO A 190 -1.31 23.14 4.63
C PRO A 190 -2.46 22.13 4.71
N VAL A 191 -2.14 20.90 5.15
CA VAL A 191 -3.14 19.84 5.35
C VAL A 191 -4.28 20.30 6.28
N GLY A 192 -3.98 21.01 7.37
CA GLY A 192 -4.99 21.52 8.30
C GLY A 192 -5.99 22.45 7.60
N TYR A 193 -5.52 23.35 6.75
CA TYR A 193 -6.38 24.22 5.96
C TYR A 193 -7.28 23.43 4.99
N LEU A 194 -6.74 22.40 4.32
CA LEU A 194 -7.54 21.53 3.44
C LEU A 194 -8.63 20.78 4.21
N LEU A 195 -8.35 20.36 5.44
CA LEU A 195 -9.36 19.73 6.31
C LEU A 195 -10.47 20.72 6.68
N ASP A 196 -10.12 21.95 7.04
CA ASP A 196 -11.11 22.98 7.41
C ASP A 196 -12.00 23.35 6.23
N MET A 197 -11.48 23.32 5.03
CA MET A 197 -12.18 23.65 3.78
C MET A 197 -12.80 22.44 3.08
N CYS A 198 -12.67 21.23 3.66
CA CYS A 198 -13.14 20.00 3.03
C CYS A 198 -14.68 19.98 2.86
N PRO A 199 -15.19 19.82 1.62
CA PRO A 199 -16.63 19.79 1.35
C PRO A 199 -17.33 18.50 1.82
N ASP A 200 -16.56 17.46 2.15
CA ASP A 200 -17.07 16.20 2.67
C ASP A 200 -17.58 16.38 4.11
N THR A 201 -18.89 16.31 4.29
CA THR A 201 -19.58 16.44 5.58
C THR A 201 -19.96 15.09 6.18
N SER A 202 -19.47 14.00 5.62
CA SER A 202 -19.76 12.66 6.15
C SER A 202 -19.31 12.54 7.61
N ASP A 203 -20.11 11.78 8.39
CA ASP A 203 -19.77 11.53 9.78
C ASP A 203 -18.53 10.63 9.87
N ILE A 204 -17.54 11.11 10.61
CA ILE A 204 -16.33 10.38 10.90
C ILE A 204 -16.09 10.40 12.41
N ARG A 205 -15.75 9.28 12.99
CA ARG A 205 -15.50 9.20 14.42
C ARG A 205 -14.18 8.52 14.75
N ARG A 206 -13.45 9.13 15.66
CA ARG A 206 -12.26 8.50 16.22
C ARG A 206 -12.68 7.32 17.09
N THR A 207 -12.05 6.16 16.89
CA THR A 207 -12.34 4.95 17.65
C THR A 207 -11.41 4.81 18.87
N SER A 208 -11.71 3.84 19.73
CA SER A 208 -10.78 3.42 20.80
C SER A 208 -9.73 2.42 20.32
N HIS A 209 -9.79 1.99 19.06
CA HIS A 209 -8.77 1.10 18.49
C HIS A 209 -7.42 1.83 18.37
N SER A 210 -6.34 1.09 18.55
CA SER A 210 -4.98 1.60 18.37
C SER A 210 -4.17 0.68 17.47
N LEU A 211 -3.36 1.28 16.61
CA LEU A 211 -2.34 0.61 15.82
C LEU A 211 -0.99 0.79 16.52
N GLN A 212 -0.12 -0.19 16.33
CA GLN A 212 1.20 -0.18 16.96
C GLN A 212 2.26 0.22 15.95
N LEU A 213 3.09 1.18 16.31
CA LEU A 213 4.28 1.49 15.53
C LEU A 213 5.27 0.33 15.66
N PRO A 214 5.81 -0.21 14.55
CA PRO A 214 6.81 -1.26 14.62
C PRO A 214 8.00 -0.85 15.48
N ARG A 215 8.44 -1.76 16.36
CA ARG A 215 9.61 -1.49 17.21
C ARG A 215 10.86 -1.47 16.36
N SER A 216 11.66 -0.41 16.51
CA SER A 216 13.00 -0.38 15.92
C SER A 216 13.82 -1.55 16.44
N ALA A 217 14.26 -2.41 15.54
CA ALA A 217 15.24 -3.44 15.87
C ALA A 217 16.63 -2.82 16.04
#